data_8ef9c4b8d593947f9b5a83a86c91253e
#
_entry.id   8ef9c4b8d593947f9b5a83a86c91253e
#
_cell.length_a   1.000
_cell.length_b   1.000
_cell.length_c   1.000
_cell.angle_alpha   90.00
_cell.angle_beta   90.00
_cell.angle_gamma   90.00
#
_symmetry.space_group_name_H-M   'P 1'
#
loop_
_entity.id
_entity.type
_entity.pdbx_description
1 polymer ?
#
loop_
_entity_poly.entity_id
_entity_poly.type
_entity_poly.pdbx_seq_one_letter_code
_entity_poly.pdbx_strand_id
1 'polypeptide(L)'
;MRPASESIMSQKRPKNTDSRTNVMILGVGSFAHSIGQTLTDAGASVTTYLTRDFGHFPPTLFGPTFSREAFPSPLPLITKNKIDCVIPQSIDWTQAPWAEDLLKSKIPIFSPIGEAMRIERERDFARKLCAEFKIPFPQAYVASNRLEAEKILQRHPQPFVIKNPLCSPTSPIHTILCETLEDTRAWLRQVNYAEGVFLQEYLGRAEAGHIALISGGEIHSLVTNQEYKYAFNGNQGIVAGAPLGGLIEKDPHDKYGLAQQLIHPLLPWLKQVNYHGPIQVTAIKRGGKWYVIEYNIRIGVTSGPMILRMLKNPVETVLRTTQNKKLAPEFSSKFKFGCSLTLAGYGYPFSQVRGPQFPIDIRGKFDCDVWWNGVARDNDGKLVSTGHRIADVIALGPTLKNAIARAYANIRKLRVLGSYFRTDIGESLWPPGTV
;
A
#
# COMPACT_ATOMS: atom_id res chain seq x y z
N MET A 1 27.29 -27.03 -26.32
CA MET A 1 26.00 -27.30 -25.64
C MET A 1 25.32 -25.95 -25.41
N ARG A 2 24.18 -25.70 -26.08
CA ARG A 2 23.42 -24.45 -25.95
C ARG A 2 22.60 -24.52 -24.67
N PRO A 3 22.46 -23.42 -23.90
CA PRO A 3 21.58 -23.41 -22.73
C PRO A 3 20.11 -23.23 -23.18
N ALA A 4 19.26 -24.04 -22.61
CA ALA A 4 17.82 -24.00 -22.81
C ALA A 4 17.20 -22.73 -22.21
N SER A 5 16.86 -21.78 -23.05
CA SER A 5 15.85 -20.75 -22.83
C SER A 5 14.56 -21.23 -23.48
N GLU A 6 13.51 -21.36 -22.71
CA GLU A 6 12.10 -21.55 -23.11
C GLU A 6 11.39 -22.28 -21.96
N SER A 7 10.24 -21.88 -21.46
CA SER A 7 9.08 -21.25 -22.07
C SER A 7 8.20 -20.62 -20.98
N ILE A 8 7.98 -19.32 -21.06
CA ILE A 8 6.81 -18.70 -20.45
C ILE A 8 5.68 -18.92 -21.45
N MET A 9 4.66 -19.68 -21.06
CA MET A 9 3.51 -19.95 -21.92
C MET A 9 2.88 -18.65 -22.43
N SER A 10 3.04 -18.40 -23.70
CA SER A 10 2.36 -17.38 -24.48
C SER A 10 0.87 -17.75 -24.56
N GLN A 11 0.04 -17.11 -23.75
CA GLN A 11 -1.39 -17.07 -24.04
C GLN A 11 -1.62 -16.18 -25.26
N LYS A 12 -2.33 -16.72 -26.26
CA LYS A 12 -2.68 -16.04 -27.52
C LYS A 12 -3.38 -14.71 -27.22
N ARG A 13 -2.82 -13.62 -27.74
CA ARG A 13 -3.38 -12.26 -27.69
C ARG A 13 -4.68 -12.19 -28.47
N PRO A 14 -5.73 -11.53 -27.94
CA PRO A 14 -6.88 -11.16 -28.75
C PRO A 14 -6.44 -10.09 -29.76
N LYS A 15 -6.76 -10.32 -31.04
CA LYS A 15 -6.63 -9.33 -32.11
C LYS A 15 -7.83 -8.38 -32.00
N ASN A 16 -7.62 -7.17 -31.47
CA ASN A 16 -8.47 -6.04 -31.79
C ASN A 16 -7.64 -4.76 -31.78
N THR A 17 -7.72 -3.99 -32.83
CA THR A 17 -6.94 -2.78 -33.13
C THR A 17 -7.59 -1.54 -32.48
N ASP A 18 -7.81 -1.56 -31.15
CA ASP A 18 -8.12 -0.36 -30.39
C ASP A 18 -6.87 0.07 -29.61
N SER A 19 -6.61 1.38 -29.60
CA SER A 19 -5.43 1.99 -29.00
C SER A 19 -5.25 1.52 -27.57
N ARG A 20 -4.10 0.90 -27.28
CA ARG A 20 -3.76 0.44 -25.92
C ARG A 20 -3.76 1.61 -24.97
N THR A 21 -4.35 1.42 -23.80
CA THR A 21 -4.26 2.40 -22.70
C THR A 21 -2.80 2.52 -22.26
N ASN A 22 -2.26 3.74 -22.27
CA ASN A 22 -0.90 4.06 -21.84
C ASN A 22 -0.94 4.56 -20.40
N VAL A 23 -0.31 3.85 -19.49
CA VAL A 23 -0.32 4.15 -18.06
C VAL A 23 1.08 4.55 -17.60
N MET A 24 1.20 5.60 -16.80
CA MET A 24 2.43 5.94 -16.12
C MET A 24 2.33 5.61 -14.63
N ILE A 25 3.30 4.84 -14.12
CA ILE A 25 3.44 4.59 -12.68
C ILE A 25 4.47 5.58 -12.13
N LEU A 26 4.09 6.31 -11.08
CA LEU A 26 5.01 7.10 -10.26
C LEU A 26 5.38 6.28 -9.03
N GLY A 27 6.50 5.57 -9.08
CA GLY A 27 6.85 4.66 -8.00
C GLY A 27 8.13 3.87 -8.25
N VAL A 28 8.42 2.94 -7.35
CA VAL A 28 9.64 2.12 -7.35
C VAL A 28 9.35 0.69 -6.87
N GLY A 29 10.33 -0.19 -7.06
CA GLY A 29 10.37 -1.52 -6.44
C GLY A 29 9.17 -2.39 -6.73
N SER A 30 8.70 -3.14 -5.73
CA SER A 30 7.60 -4.09 -5.89
C SER A 30 6.26 -3.44 -6.19
N PHE A 31 6.03 -2.19 -5.79
CA PHE A 31 4.83 -1.47 -6.19
C PHE A 31 4.80 -1.25 -7.71
N ALA A 32 5.87 -0.65 -8.25
CA ALA A 32 5.96 -0.41 -9.69
C ALA A 32 5.94 -1.72 -10.49
N HIS A 33 6.66 -2.74 -10.03
CA HIS A 33 6.69 -4.05 -10.64
C HIS A 33 5.28 -4.68 -10.68
N SER A 34 4.61 -4.77 -9.55
CA SER A 34 3.34 -5.48 -9.42
C SER A 34 2.19 -4.82 -10.19
N ILE A 35 2.06 -3.51 -10.06
CA ILE A 35 1.03 -2.74 -10.78
C ILE A 35 1.32 -2.79 -12.28
N GLY A 36 2.58 -2.55 -12.65
CA GLY A 36 3.00 -2.55 -14.05
C GLY A 36 2.80 -3.90 -14.72
N GLN A 37 3.25 -4.99 -14.09
CA GLN A 37 3.06 -6.35 -14.61
C GLN A 37 1.57 -6.67 -14.75
N THR A 38 0.76 -6.36 -13.71
CA THR A 38 -0.68 -6.64 -13.73
C THR A 38 -1.40 -5.91 -14.86
N LEU A 39 -1.11 -4.63 -15.06
CA LEU A 39 -1.72 -3.84 -16.13
C LEU A 39 -1.20 -4.22 -17.51
N THR A 40 0.09 -4.59 -17.63
CA THR A 40 0.67 -5.10 -18.89
C THR A 40 0.04 -6.43 -19.29
N ASP A 41 -0.14 -7.35 -18.34
CA ASP A 41 -0.83 -8.62 -18.57
C ASP A 41 -2.30 -8.42 -18.99
N ALA A 42 -2.92 -7.33 -18.51
CA ALA A 42 -4.27 -6.92 -18.90
C ALA A 42 -4.33 -6.08 -20.21
N GLY A 43 -3.20 -5.90 -20.90
CA GLY A 43 -3.12 -5.28 -22.23
C GLY A 43 -2.76 -3.79 -22.25
N ALA A 44 -2.46 -3.16 -21.12
CA ALA A 44 -1.98 -1.77 -21.10
C ALA A 44 -0.51 -1.67 -21.57
N SER A 45 -0.13 -0.47 -22.00
CA SER A 45 1.26 -0.04 -22.19
C SER A 45 1.70 0.71 -20.92
N VAL A 46 2.74 0.24 -20.25
CA VAL A 46 3.16 0.83 -18.98
C VAL A 46 4.52 1.49 -19.11
N THR A 47 4.61 2.71 -18.60
CA THR A 47 5.84 3.48 -18.41
C THR A 47 6.02 3.74 -16.93
N THR A 48 7.23 3.56 -16.39
CA THR A 48 7.52 3.87 -14.98
C THR A 48 8.42 5.10 -14.87
N TYR A 49 8.02 6.03 -14.02
CA TYR A 49 8.85 7.13 -13.55
C TYR A 49 9.26 6.87 -12.09
N LEU A 50 10.57 6.75 -11.87
CA LEU A 50 11.13 6.41 -10.57
C LEU A 50 11.16 7.64 -9.66
N THR A 51 10.40 7.60 -8.59
CA THR A 51 10.25 8.72 -7.63
C THR A 51 11.33 8.73 -6.55
N ARG A 52 12.10 7.64 -6.41
CA ARG A 52 13.14 7.45 -5.37
C ARG A 52 14.35 6.76 -5.97
N ASP A 53 15.48 6.89 -5.27
CA ASP A 53 16.76 6.30 -5.70
C ASP A 53 16.94 4.85 -5.20
N PHE A 54 15.94 3.99 -5.42
CA PHE A 54 16.04 2.54 -5.18
C PHE A 54 15.00 1.76 -6.00
N GLY A 55 15.17 0.43 -6.08
CA GLY A 55 14.19 -0.44 -6.73
C GLY A 55 14.04 -0.16 -8.24
N HIS A 56 15.13 0.23 -8.91
CA HIS A 56 15.12 0.66 -10.31
C HIS A 56 14.96 -0.49 -11.29
N PHE A 57 15.52 -1.65 -10.98
CA PHE A 57 15.52 -2.81 -11.88
C PHE A 57 14.14 -3.43 -12.09
N PRO A 58 13.30 -3.67 -11.04
CA PRO A 58 12.07 -4.41 -11.22
C PRO A 58 11.11 -3.85 -12.28
N PRO A 59 10.88 -2.54 -12.38
CA PRO A 59 9.98 -2.00 -13.41
C PRO A 59 10.51 -2.14 -14.83
N THR A 60 11.83 -2.33 -15.04
CA THR A 60 12.40 -2.55 -16.37
C THR A 60 11.99 -3.89 -17.00
N LEU A 61 11.43 -4.80 -16.19
CA LEU A 61 11.01 -6.13 -16.65
C LEU A 61 9.79 -6.11 -17.58
N PHE A 62 8.99 -5.04 -17.57
CA PHE A 62 7.75 -4.98 -18.33
C PHE A 62 7.53 -3.68 -19.14
N GLY A 63 8.33 -2.65 -18.96
CA GLY A 63 8.16 -1.41 -19.72
C GLY A 63 9.29 -0.40 -19.56
N PRO A 64 9.24 0.69 -20.34
CA PRO A 64 10.19 1.78 -20.24
C PRO A 64 10.23 2.36 -18.82
N THR A 65 11.44 2.57 -18.30
CA THR A 65 11.67 3.07 -16.95
C THR A 65 12.61 4.27 -17.00
N PHE A 66 12.22 5.36 -16.34
CA PHE A 66 12.94 6.64 -16.35
C PHE A 66 13.23 7.10 -14.93
N SER A 67 14.46 7.52 -14.66
CA SER A 67 14.85 8.05 -13.36
C SER A 67 14.62 9.57 -13.28
N ARG A 68 14.41 10.06 -12.07
CA ARG A 68 14.32 11.51 -11.79
C ARG A 68 15.62 12.27 -12.08
N GLU A 69 16.75 11.57 -12.12
CA GLU A 69 18.06 12.15 -12.44
C GLU A 69 18.16 12.47 -13.93
N ALA A 70 17.71 11.55 -14.78
CA ALA A 70 17.67 11.76 -16.23
C ALA A 70 16.51 12.68 -16.65
N PHE A 71 15.41 12.63 -15.92
CA PHE A 71 14.21 13.44 -16.17
C PHE A 71 13.73 14.07 -14.85
N PRO A 72 14.08 15.34 -14.56
CA PRO A 72 13.65 16.01 -13.32
C PRO A 72 12.14 16.13 -13.14
N SER A 73 11.36 15.96 -14.23
CA SER A 73 9.89 15.96 -14.24
C SER A 73 9.34 14.84 -15.12
N PRO A 74 8.21 14.19 -14.75
CA PRO A 74 7.53 13.21 -15.61
C PRO A 74 6.77 13.83 -16.80
N LEU A 75 6.51 15.13 -16.82
CA LEU A 75 5.65 15.80 -17.80
C LEU A 75 6.12 15.62 -19.26
N PRO A 76 7.39 15.75 -19.62
CA PRO A 76 7.85 15.51 -20.98
C PRO A 76 7.58 14.05 -21.41
N LEU A 77 7.70 13.11 -20.48
CA LEU A 77 7.43 11.67 -20.73
C LEU A 77 5.95 11.39 -20.89
N ILE A 78 5.09 12.08 -20.13
CA ILE A 78 3.63 12.00 -20.25
C ILE A 78 3.21 12.38 -21.68
N THR A 79 3.69 13.49 -22.18
CA THR A 79 3.39 13.98 -23.54
C THR A 79 3.96 13.04 -24.60
N LYS A 80 5.26 12.70 -24.49
CA LYS A 80 5.96 11.85 -25.46
C LYS A 80 5.33 10.48 -25.62
N ASN A 81 4.94 9.86 -24.49
CA ASN A 81 4.40 8.51 -24.46
C ASN A 81 2.86 8.48 -24.52
N LYS A 82 2.20 9.63 -24.75
CA LYS A 82 0.74 9.76 -24.83
C LYS A 82 0.04 9.05 -23.65
N ILE A 83 0.45 9.38 -22.43
CA ILE A 83 -0.07 8.74 -21.21
C ILE A 83 -1.53 9.13 -21.01
N ASP A 84 -2.39 8.14 -20.77
CA ASP A 84 -3.82 8.31 -20.52
C ASP A 84 -4.14 8.54 -19.04
N CYS A 85 -3.35 7.93 -18.14
CA CYS A 85 -3.50 8.14 -16.69
C CYS A 85 -2.20 7.86 -15.93
N VAL A 86 -2.14 8.40 -14.72
CA VAL A 86 -0.99 8.29 -13.80
C VAL A 86 -1.42 7.56 -12.54
N ILE A 87 -0.60 6.60 -12.08
CA ILE A 87 -0.81 5.84 -10.83
C ILE A 87 0.33 6.15 -9.86
N PRO A 88 0.11 6.96 -8.82
CA PRO A 88 1.13 7.24 -7.81
C PRO A 88 1.18 6.15 -6.74
N GLN A 89 2.41 5.87 -6.26
CA GLN A 89 2.66 4.93 -5.16
C GLN A 89 2.19 5.43 -3.80
N SER A 90 2.28 6.73 -3.58
CA SER A 90 2.00 7.37 -2.29
C SER A 90 1.58 8.81 -2.50
N ILE A 91 1.14 9.50 -1.45
CA ILE A 91 0.79 10.92 -1.49
C ILE A 91 2.01 11.84 -1.69
N ASP A 92 3.23 11.32 -1.60
CA ASP A 92 4.48 12.09 -1.63
C ASP A 92 4.70 12.80 -2.96
N TRP A 93 4.09 12.34 -4.04
CA TRP A 93 4.19 13.00 -5.34
C TRP A 93 3.75 14.47 -5.29
N THR A 94 2.85 14.82 -4.36
CA THR A 94 2.36 16.20 -4.19
C THR A 94 3.41 17.16 -3.61
N GLN A 95 4.49 16.62 -3.05
CA GLN A 95 5.63 17.41 -2.54
C GLN A 95 6.75 17.55 -3.58
N ALA A 96 6.62 16.90 -4.74
CA ALA A 96 7.61 17.00 -5.80
C ALA A 96 7.55 18.40 -6.47
N PRO A 97 8.69 18.96 -6.92
CA PRO A 97 8.71 20.26 -7.57
C PRO A 97 7.80 20.40 -8.79
N TRP A 98 7.50 19.27 -9.45
CA TRP A 98 6.64 19.20 -10.65
C TRP A 98 5.16 18.92 -10.34
N ALA A 99 4.78 18.78 -9.07
CA ALA A 99 3.43 18.37 -8.69
C ALA A 99 2.35 19.34 -9.19
N GLU A 100 2.59 20.64 -9.04
CA GLU A 100 1.67 21.68 -9.50
C GLU A 100 1.45 21.66 -11.01
N ASP A 101 2.53 21.45 -11.78
CA ASP A 101 2.45 21.37 -13.23
C ASP A 101 1.77 20.08 -13.69
N LEU A 102 1.94 18.97 -12.95
CA LEU A 102 1.20 17.74 -13.19
C LEU A 102 -0.31 17.98 -13.00
N LEU A 103 -0.71 18.68 -11.95
CA LEU A 103 -2.12 19.04 -11.73
C LEU A 103 -2.67 19.97 -12.82
N LYS A 104 -1.89 20.96 -13.24
CA LYS A 104 -2.24 21.88 -14.34
C LYS A 104 -2.40 21.16 -15.69
N SER A 105 -1.68 20.06 -15.91
CA SER A 105 -1.78 19.28 -17.14
C SER A 105 -3.13 18.56 -17.29
N LYS A 106 -3.93 18.45 -16.22
CA LYS A 106 -5.23 17.78 -16.17
C LYS A 106 -5.16 16.30 -16.57
N ILE A 107 -3.99 15.68 -16.58
CA ILE A 107 -3.87 14.24 -16.77
C ILE A 107 -4.63 13.51 -15.66
N PRO A 108 -5.46 12.49 -15.95
CA PRO A 108 -6.16 11.72 -14.94
C PRO A 108 -5.18 11.01 -13.99
N ILE A 109 -5.39 11.14 -12.67
CA ILE A 109 -4.53 10.55 -11.65
C ILE A 109 -5.34 9.55 -10.82
N PHE A 110 -4.82 8.34 -10.61
CA PHE A 110 -5.45 7.31 -9.76
C PHE A 110 -5.20 7.61 -8.27
N SER A 111 -5.65 8.75 -7.86
CA SER A 111 -5.57 9.30 -6.49
C SER A 111 -6.54 10.47 -6.40
N PRO A 112 -7.18 10.72 -5.26
CA PRO A 112 -7.84 12.00 -5.05
C PRO A 112 -6.80 13.13 -5.08
N ILE A 113 -7.28 14.35 -5.32
CA ILE A 113 -6.45 15.56 -5.42
C ILE A 113 -7.03 16.67 -4.53
N GLY A 114 -6.23 17.71 -4.28
CA GLY A 114 -6.67 18.91 -3.57
C GLY A 114 -7.12 18.63 -2.13
N GLU A 115 -8.27 19.16 -1.75
CA GLU A 115 -8.86 19.04 -0.40
C GLU A 115 -9.06 17.59 0.01
N ALA A 116 -9.42 16.72 -0.93
CA ALA A 116 -9.67 15.30 -0.69
C ALA A 116 -8.43 14.55 -0.13
N MET A 117 -7.22 15.03 -0.39
CA MET A 117 -5.99 14.41 0.12
C MET A 117 -5.78 14.61 1.61
N ARG A 118 -6.43 15.58 2.23
CA ARG A 118 -6.25 15.89 3.65
C ARG A 118 -6.64 14.75 4.56
N ILE A 119 -7.56 13.88 4.14
CA ILE A 119 -8.02 12.75 4.95
C ILE A 119 -6.90 11.75 5.29
N GLU A 120 -5.89 11.56 4.42
CA GLU A 120 -4.66 10.80 4.74
C GLU A 120 -3.57 11.71 5.29
N ARG A 121 -3.38 12.90 4.70
CA ARG A 121 -2.25 13.77 4.99
C ARG A 121 -2.29 14.37 6.38
N GLU A 122 -3.48 14.75 6.87
CA GLU A 122 -3.66 15.52 8.11
C GLU A 122 -4.50 14.72 9.11
N ARG A 123 -3.86 14.15 10.14
CA ARG A 123 -4.54 13.25 11.10
C ARG A 123 -5.63 13.94 11.90
N ASP A 124 -5.41 15.21 12.31
CA ASP A 124 -6.42 15.98 13.04
C ASP A 124 -7.61 16.38 12.15
N PHE A 125 -7.37 16.61 10.87
CA PHE A 125 -8.45 16.80 9.89
C PHE A 125 -9.31 15.54 9.78
N ALA A 126 -8.71 14.36 9.62
CA ALA A 126 -9.45 13.10 9.57
C ALA A 126 -10.26 12.86 10.85
N ARG A 127 -9.68 13.15 12.04
CA ARG A 127 -10.37 13.06 13.32
C ARG A 127 -11.58 14.00 13.37
N LYS A 128 -11.42 15.28 12.98
CA LYS A 128 -12.49 16.27 12.95
C LYS A 128 -13.61 15.86 11.98
N LEU A 129 -13.23 15.37 10.81
CA LEU A 129 -14.16 14.86 9.81
C LEU A 129 -14.96 13.67 10.34
N CYS A 130 -14.30 12.72 11.02
CA CYS A 130 -14.98 11.61 11.68
C CYS A 130 -15.98 12.10 12.75
N ALA A 131 -15.63 13.11 13.53
CA ALA A 131 -16.53 13.69 14.53
C ALA A 131 -17.76 14.36 13.87
N GLU A 132 -17.59 15.11 12.79
CA GLU A 132 -18.64 15.76 12.02
C GLU A 132 -19.65 14.73 11.48
N PHE A 133 -19.16 13.64 10.92
CA PHE A 133 -19.99 12.57 10.33
C PHE A 133 -20.34 11.45 11.32
N LYS A 134 -20.08 11.63 12.61
CA LYS A 134 -20.38 10.68 13.70
C LYS A 134 -19.76 9.29 13.50
N ILE A 135 -18.59 9.25 12.88
CA ILE A 135 -17.80 8.04 12.68
C ILE A 135 -16.97 7.79 13.94
N PRO A 136 -16.99 6.57 14.50
CA PRO A 136 -16.18 6.26 15.69
C PRO A 136 -14.67 6.43 15.41
N PHE A 137 -14.04 7.26 16.22
CA PHE A 137 -12.60 7.52 16.18
C PHE A 137 -12.07 7.43 17.61
N PRO A 138 -10.87 6.85 17.86
CA PRO A 138 -10.29 6.82 19.20
C PRO A 138 -10.10 8.24 19.76
N GLN A 139 -10.07 8.39 21.06
CA GLN A 139 -9.69 9.69 21.66
C GLN A 139 -8.31 10.09 21.10
N ALA A 140 -8.20 11.33 20.64
CA ALA A 140 -6.94 11.80 20.08
C ALA A 140 -6.73 13.29 20.34
N TYR A 141 -5.46 13.65 20.48
CA TYR A 141 -5.01 14.98 20.86
C TYR A 141 -3.79 15.40 20.04
N VAL A 142 -3.65 16.69 19.78
CA VAL A 142 -2.44 17.27 19.20
C VAL A 142 -1.68 18.00 20.31
N ALA A 143 -0.37 17.83 20.35
CA ALA A 143 0.51 18.61 21.21
C ALA A 143 1.68 19.15 20.40
N SER A 144 1.96 20.43 20.50
CA SER A 144 3.04 21.12 19.80
C SER A 144 4.41 20.97 20.48
N ASN A 145 4.41 20.56 21.74
CA ASN A 145 5.63 20.40 22.54
C ASN A 145 5.42 19.37 23.65
N ARG A 146 6.54 19.02 24.31
CA ARG A 146 6.55 18.03 25.40
C ARG A 146 5.64 18.41 26.58
N LEU A 147 5.63 19.68 26.99
CA LEU A 147 4.84 20.12 28.12
C LEU A 147 3.34 19.94 27.90
N GLU A 148 2.88 20.25 26.68
CA GLU A 148 1.49 20.00 26.28
C GLU A 148 1.16 18.50 26.25
N ALA A 149 2.04 17.67 25.70
CA ALA A 149 1.87 16.22 25.66
C ALA A 149 1.80 15.63 27.09
N GLU A 150 2.64 16.09 28.02
CA GLU A 150 2.61 15.67 29.42
C GLU A 150 1.31 16.11 30.13
N LYS A 151 0.80 17.31 29.85
CA LYS A 151 -0.51 17.78 30.40
C LYS A 151 -1.67 16.93 29.86
N ILE A 152 -1.63 16.52 28.57
CA ILE A 152 -2.63 15.60 28.00
C ILE A 152 -2.58 14.28 28.76
N LEU A 153 -1.38 13.71 28.94
CA LEU A 153 -1.20 12.43 29.61
C LEU A 153 -1.58 12.46 31.11
N GLN A 154 -1.48 13.61 31.78
CA GLN A 154 -1.98 13.80 33.14
C GLN A 154 -3.51 13.78 33.20
N ARG A 155 -4.18 14.39 32.22
CA ARG A 155 -5.65 14.43 32.14
C ARG A 155 -6.26 13.13 31.65
N HIS A 156 -5.53 12.41 30.81
CA HIS A 156 -5.94 11.16 30.18
C HIS A 156 -4.85 10.11 30.39
N PRO A 157 -4.77 9.47 31.57
CA PRO A 157 -3.70 8.54 31.95
C PRO A 157 -3.94 7.16 31.31
N GLN A 158 -3.73 7.04 30.00
CA GLN A 158 -3.91 5.83 29.19
C GLN A 158 -2.79 5.70 28.17
N PRO A 159 -2.57 4.50 27.58
CA PRO A 159 -1.60 4.34 26.52
C PRO A 159 -2.05 5.02 25.22
N PHE A 160 -1.09 5.62 24.51
CA PHE A 160 -1.32 6.28 23.22
C PHE A 160 -0.40 5.72 22.13
N VAL A 161 -0.92 5.68 20.92
CA VAL A 161 -0.11 5.62 19.72
C VAL A 161 0.38 7.03 19.40
N ILE A 162 1.69 7.22 19.33
CA ILE A 162 2.32 8.51 19.01
C ILE A 162 2.59 8.54 17.52
N LYS A 163 2.05 9.55 16.86
CA LYS A 163 2.18 9.73 15.40
C LYS A 163 2.63 11.15 15.09
N ASN A 164 3.22 11.36 13.92
CA ASN A 164 3.38 12.69 13.38
C ASN A 164 2.00 13.28 13.01
N PRO A 165 1.71 14.56 13.24
CA PRO A 165 0.42 15.16 12.85
C PRO A 165 0.16 15.10 11.35
N LEU A 166 1.22 15.27 10.53
CA LEU A 166 1.18 15.12 9.09
C LEU A 166 1.72 13.75 8.67
N CYS A 167 1.10 13.14 7.67
CA CYS A 167 1.60 11.93 7.03
C CYS A 167 2.51 12.33 5.86
N SER A 168 3.81 12.20 6.06
CA SER A 168 4.85 12.51 5.07
C SER A 168 6.04 11.57 5.25
N PRO A 169 6.75 11.20 4.18
CA PRO A 169 7.97 10.38 4.28
C PRO A 169 9.11 11.13 4.97
N THR A 170 9.04 12.45 5.02
CA THR A 170 10.02 13.31 5.72
C THR A 170 9.62 13.62 7.15
N SER A 171 8.51 13.07 7.63
CA SER A 171 8.04 13.27 9.00
C SER A 171 9.08 12.80 10.02
N PRO A 172 9.38 13.61 11.05
CA PRO A 172 10.39 13.27 12.05
C PRO A 172 9.99 12.12 12.98
N ILE A 173 8.69 11.78 12.99
CA ILE A 173 8.15 10.70 13.82
C ILE A 173 7.46 9.67 12.94
N HIS A 174 7.93 8.42 13.00
CA HIS A 174 7.14 7.28 12.55
C HIS A 174 6.11 6.89 13.61
N THR A 175 5.13 6.07 13.25
CA THR A 175 4.14 5.56 14.20
C THR A 175 4.81 4.74 15.31
N ILE A 176 4.64 5.17 16.56
CA ILE A 176 5.14 4.49 17.75
C ILE A 176 3.94 3.97 18.55
N LEU A 177 3.83 2.64 18.65
CA LEU A 177 2.79 2.03 19.46
C LEU A 177 3.27 1.89 20.90
N CYS A 178 2.56 2.54 21.82
CA CYS A 178 2.78 2.38 23.24
C CYS A 178 1.60 1.60 23.83
N GLU A 179 1.88 0.45 24.42
CA GLU A 179 0.86 -0.44 24.96
C GLU A 179 0.58 -0.20 26.42
N THR A 180 1.50 0.49 27.07
CA THR A 180 1.38 0.92 28.47
C THR A 180 1.49 2.44 28.58
N LEU A 181 1.02 2.94 29.72
CA LEU A 181 1.17 4.35 30.07
C LEU A 181 2.66 4.71 30.24
N GLU A 182 3.45 3.79 30.77
CA GLU A 182 4.90 3.93 30.98
C GLU A 182 5.63 4.05 29.66
N ASP A 183 5.30 3.22 28.66
CA ASP A 183 5.86 3.32 27.30
C ASP A 183 5.54 4.69 26.69
N THR A 184 4.27 5.14 26.83
CA THR A 184 3.87 6.46 26.34
C THR A 184 4.71 7.57 27.01
N ARG A 185 4.89 7.54 28.34
CA ARG A 185 5.72 8.51 29.07
C ARG A 185 7.17 8.48 28.62
N ALA A 186 7.73 7.30 28.43
CA ALA A 186 9.12 7.14 28.00
C ALA A 186 9.35 7.72 26.61
N TRP A 187 8.48 7.41 25.66
CA TRP A 187 8.59 7.91 24.30
C TRP A 187 8.35 9.41 24.17
N LEU A 188 7.38 9.99 24.90
CA LEU A 188 7.13 11.44 24.89
C LEU A 188 8.32 12.27 25.37
N ARG A 189 9.28 11.68 26.09
CA ARG A 189 10.53 12.34 26.48
C ARG A 189 11.57 12.38 25.37
N GLN A 190 11.43 11.54 24.34
CA GLN A 190 12.46 11.30 23.32
C GLN A 190 12.04 11.68 21.89
N VAL A 191 10.72 11.77 21.61
CA VAL A 191 10.23 12.11 20.28
C VAL A 191 10.64 13.52 19.86
N ASN A 192 10.79 13.69 18.54
CA ASN A 192 11.02 15.01 17.97
C ASN A 192 9.70 15.77 17.81
N TYR A 193 9.61 16.95 18.43
CA TYR A 193 8.43 17.82 18.39
C TYR A 193 8.47 18.90 17.30
N ALA A 194 9.37 18.82 16.32
CA ALA A 194 9.50 19.85 15.27
C ALA A 194 8.17 20.14 14.54
N GLU A 195 7.34 19.12 14.35
CA GLU A 195 5.99 19.23 13.75
C GLU A 195 4.88 18.96 14.79
N GLY A 196 5.24 18.85 16.08
CA GLY A 196 4.34 18.40 17.12
C GLY A 196 4.13 16.87 17.11
N VAL A 197 3.16 16.41 17.91
CA VAL A 197 2.75 15.01 17.99
C VAL A 197 1.23 14.88 17.93
N PHE A 198 0.75 13.80 17.32
CA PHE A 198 -0.63 13.35 17.36
C PHE A 198 -0.71 12.12 18.25
N LEU A 199 -1.40 12.25 19.37
CA LEU A 199 -1.61 11.19 20.36
C LEU A 199 -2.97 10.56 20.11
N GLN A 200 -3.00 9.28 19.73
CA GLN A 200 -4.23 8.53 19.49
C GLN A 200 -4.35 7.41 20.51
N GLU A 201 -5.48 7.30 21.20
CA GLU A 201 -5.74 6.22 22.16
C GLU A 201 -5.39 4.85 21.56
N TYR A 202 -4.64 4.04 22.31
CA TYR A 202 -4.30 2.68 21.89
C TYR A 202 -5.48 1.74 22.13
N LEU A 203 -6.00 1.16 21.07
CA LEU A 203 -7.15 0.23 21.11
C LEU A 203 -6.77 -1.24 20.96
N GLY A 204 -5.48 -1.55 20.79
CA GLY A 204 -4.99 -2.90 20.56
C GLY A 204 -4.26 -3.05 19.23
N ARG A 205 -3.93 -4.29 18.86
CA ARG A 205 -3.14 -4.63 17.66
C ARG A 205 -3.96 -5.31 16.56
N ALA A 206 -5.22 -5.66 16.82
CA ALA A 206 -6.03 -6.46 15.90
C ALA A 206 -6.71 -5.55 14.84
N GLU A 207 -5.92 -5.06 13.90
CA GLU A 207 -6.40 -4.20 12.81
C GLU A 207 -7.05 -5.00 11.70
N ALA A 208 -8.16 -4.48 11.19
CA ALA A 208 -8.75 -4.87 9.91
C ALA A 208 -8.91 -3.62 9.04
N GLY A 209 -8.93 -3.81 7.73
CA GLY A 209 -9.15 -2.72 6.80
C GLY A 209 -10.20 -3.08 5.75
N HIS A 210 -10.74 -2.04 5.11
CA HIS A 210 -11.60 -2.19 3.94
C HIS A 210 -11.15 -1.22 2.87
N ILE A 211 -11.07 -1.71 1.63
CA ILE A 211 -10.64 -0.92 0.48
C ILE A 211 -11.80 -0.80 -0.49
N ALA A 212 -12.10 0.44 -0.88
CA ALA A 212 -13.10 0.79 -1.87
C ALA A 212 -12.51 1.72 -2.95
N LEU A 213 -13.19 1.82 -4.07
CA LEU A 213 -12.99 2.87 -5.07
C LEU A 213 -14.15 3.87 -4.99
N ILE A 214 -13.82 5.14 -5.05
CA ILE A 214 -14.80 6.22 -5.21
C ILE A 214 -14.75 6.68 -6.66
N SER A 215 -15.90 6.67 -7.33
CA SER A 215 -15.99 7.10 -8.73
C SER A 215 -17.44 7.43 -9.08
N GLY A 216 -17.66 8.49 -9.85
CA GLY A 216 -19.02 8.94 -10.24
C GLY A 216 -19.89 9.33 -9.04
N GLY A 217 -19.28 9.72 -7.90
CA GLY A 217 -19.99 10.04 -6.66
C GLY A 217 -20.56 8.81 -5.92
N GLU A 218 -20.09 7.61 -6.23
CA GLU A 218 -20.49 6.33 -5.62
C GLU A 218 -19.30 5.65 -4.94
N ILE A 219 -19.58 4.83 -3.91
CA ILE A 219 -18.61 4.00 -3.19
C ILE A 219 -18.72 2.57 -3.70
N HIS A 220 -17.62 2.05 -4.23
CA HIS A 220 -17.54 0.68 -4.73
C HIS A 220 -16.61 -0.14 -3.83
N SER A 221 -17.19 -0.89 -2.89
CA SER A 221 -16.45 -1.81 -2.01
C SER A 221 -15.72 -2.88 -2.82
N LEU A 222 -14.47 -3.16 -2.45
CA LEU A 222 -13.65 -4.16 -3.14
C LEU A 222 -13.29 -5.33 -2.25
N VAL A 223 -12.54 -5.08 -1.19
CA VAL A 223 -11.97 -6.12 -0.33
C VAL A 223 -11.92 -5.69 1.12
N THR A 224 -12.04 -6.66 2.02
CA THR A 224 -11.59 -6.56 3.41
C THR A 224 -10.18 -7.09 3.49
N ASN A 225 -9.30 -6.40 4.25
CA ASN A 225 -7.88 -6.74 4.35
C ASN A 225 -7.38 -6.74 5.80
N GLN A 226 -6.26 -7.43 6.00
CA GLN A 226 -5.45 -7.38 7.21
C GLN A 226 -3.99 -7.20 6.80
N GLU A 227 -3.29 -6.27 7.43
CA GLU A 227 -1.87 -6.02 7.20
C GLU A 227 -1.05 -6.39 8.43
N TYR A 228 0.08 -7.05 8.19
CA TYR A 228 1.03 -7.47 9.22
C TYR A 228 2.20 -6.48 9.23
N LYS A 229 2.04 -5.40 10.01
CA LYS A 229 2.94 -4.23 9.99
C LYS A 229 4.22 -4.42 10.83
N TYR A 230 4.23 -5.34 11.78
CA TYR A 230 5.39 -5.58 12.65
C TYR A 230 6.46 -6.43 11.98
N ALA A 231 7.72 -6.18 12.36
CA ALA A 231 8.89 -6.83 11.76
C ALA A 231 8.89 -8.35 11.90
N PHE A 232 8.49 -8.88 13.05
CA PHE A 232 8.67 -10.30 13.38
C PHE A 232 7.35 -10.98 13.77
N ASN A 233 7.41 -12.33 13.86
CA ASN A 233 6.30 -13.18 14.29
C ASN A 233 5.73 -12.73 15.65
N GLY A 234 4.45 -13.00 15.89
CA GLY A 234 3.76 -12.58 17.11
C GLY A 234 3.62 -11.07 17.25
N ASN A 235 3.73 -10.33 16.13
CA ASN A 235 3.73 -8.87 16.10
C ASN A 235 4.84 -8.28 17.01
N GLN A 236 6.02 -8.87 16.98
CA GLN A 236 7.19 -8.40 17.69
C GLN A 236 8.04 -7.43 16.84
N GLY A 237 8.90 -6.68 17.51
CA GLY A 237 9.78 -5.70 16.88
C GLY A 237 9.06 -4.38 16.58
N ILE A 238 9.68 -3.57 15.75
CA ILE A 238 9.14 -2.26 15.36
C ILE A 238 8.12 -2.39 14.24
N VAL A 239 7.27 -1.37 14.10
CA VAL A 239 6.38 -1.23 12.93
C VAL A 239 7.23 -0.88 11.71
N ALA A 240 7.16 -1.71 10.68
CA ALA A 240 7.84 -1.46 9.42
C ALA A 240 7.08 -0.42 8.58
N GLY A 241 7.81 0.37 7.79
CA GLY A 241 7.21 1.39 6.91
C GLY A 241 6.29 0.84 5.83
N ALA A 242 6.41 -0.47 5.51
CA ALA A 242 5.46 -1.20 4.68
C ALA A 242 5.21 -2.58 5.31
N PRO A 243 3.98 -3.15 5.24
CA PRO A 243 3.65 -4.43 5.85
C PRO A 243 4.56 -5.57 5.39
N LEU A 244 4.87 -6.51 6.30
CA LEU A 244 5.65 -7.72 6.01
C LEU A 244 4.80 -8.83 5.38
N GLY A 245 3.53 -8.59 5.27
CA GLY A 245 2.54 -9.45 4.64
C GLY A 245 1.15 -8.90 4.78
N GLY A 246 0.21 -9.52 4.11
CA GLY A 246 -1.18 -9.13 4.16
C GLY A 246 -2.11 -10.21 3.65
N LEU A 247 -3.34 -10.15 4.11
CA LEU A 247 -4.43 -11.01 3.67
C LEU A 247 -5.53 -10.15 3.10
N ILE A 248 -6.22 -10.61 2.07
CA ILE A 248 -7.45 -9.99 1.56
C ILE A 248 -8.55 -11.01 1.33
N GLU A 249 -9.79 -10.59 1.53
CA GLU A 249 -11.00 -11.28 1.07
C GLU A 249 -11.75 -10.37 0.11
N LYS A 250 -12.15 -10.89 -1.04
CA LYS A 250 -13.09 -10.21 -1.95
C LYS A 250 -14.39 -9.93 -1.20
N ASP A 251 -14.74 -8.66 -1.07
CA ASP A 251 -15.87 -8.22 -0.23
C ASP A 251 -16.63 -7.02 -0.84
N PRO A 252 -17.24 -7.20 -2.04
CA PRO A 252 -17.97 -6.13 -2.70
C PRO A 252 -19.27 -5.73 -1.97
N HIS A 253 -19.70 -6.52 -0.99
CA HIS A 253 -20.94 -6.28 -0.22
C HIS A 253 -20.67 -5.82 1.21
N ASP A 254 -19.39 -5.52 1.56
CA ASP A 254 -19.01 -5.08 2.90
C ASP A 254 -19.54 -5.99 4.02
N LYS A 255 -19.30 -7.28 3.89
CA LYS A 255 -19.76 -8.35 4.80
C LYS A 255 -19.52 -8.05 6.29
N TYR A 256 -18.47 -7.30 6.59
CA TYR A 256 -18.05 -7.00 7.96
C TYR A 256 -18.50 -5.61 8.43
N GLY A 257 -19.18 -4.84 7.58
CA GLY A 257 -19.73 -3.53 7.90
C GLY A 257 -18.69 -2.41 8.09
N LEU A 258 -17.47 -2.61 7.59
CA LEU A 258 -16.39 -1.61 7.70
C LEU A 258 -16.67 -0.39 6.82
N ALA A 259 -17.03 -0.61 5.56
CA ALA A 259 -17.37 0.50 4.67
C ALA A 259 -18.66 1.20 5.12
N GLN A 260 -19.69 0.43 5.50
CA GLN A 260 -20.96 0.96 5.95
C GLN A 260 -20.81 1.87 7.17
N GLN A 261 -19.97 1.49 8.14
CA GLN A 261 -19.78 2.27 9.35
C GLN A 261 -18.78 3.41 9.20
N LEU A 262 -17.75 3.26 8.34
CA LEU A 262 -16.58 4.14 8.37
C LEU A 262 -16.32 4.90 7.06
N ILE A 263 -16.88 4.47 5.92
CA ILE A 263 -16.70 5.16 4.63
C ILE A 263 -18.02 5.78 4.14
N HIS A 264 -19.13 5.03 4.19
CA HIS A 264 -20.41 5.53 3.69
C HIS A 264 -20.89 6.84 4.35
N PRO A 265 -20.70 7.07 5.66
CA PRO A 265 -21.07 8.35 6.27
C PRO A 265 -20.33 9.55 5.66
N LEU A 266 -19.13 9.34 5.09
CA LEU A 266 -18.36 10.41 4.42
C LEU A 266 -18.91 10.78 3.03
N LEU A 267 -19.90 10.08 2.49
CA LEU A 267 -20.37 10.28 1.11
C LEU A 267 -20.72 11.74 0.78
N PRO A 268 -21.38 12.53 1.67
CA PRO A 268 -21.63 13.95 1.40
C PRO A 268 -20.35 14.75 1.19
N TRP A 269 -19.34 14.56 2.06
CA TRP A 269 -18.05 15.22 1.93
C TRP A 269 -17.27 14.73 0.70
N LEU A 270 -17.25 13.43 0.43
CA LEU A 270 -16.59 12.85 -0.75
C LEU A 270 -17.15 13.48 -2.05
N LYS A 271 -18.47 13.71 -2.12
CA LYS A 271 -19.11 14.40 -3.25
C LYS A 271 -18.72 15.89 -3.30
N GLN A 272 -18.73 16.56 -2.17
CA GLN A 272 -18.38 17.99 -2.06
C GLN A 272 -16.96 18.27 -2.57
N VAL A 273 -15.98 17.41 -2.21
CA VAL A 273 -14.58 17.57 -2.63
C VAL A 273 -14.28 16.90 -3.97
N ASN A 274 -15.30 16.40 -4.69
CA ASN A 274 -15.16 15.66 -5.94
C ASN A 274 -14.13 14.52 -5.85
N TYR A 275 -14.20 13.76 -4.74
CA TYR A 275 -13.29 12.65 -4.49
C TYR A 275 -13.41 11.59 -5.58
N HIS A 276 -12.30 11.14 -6.12
CA HIS A 276 -12.20 9.95 -6.97
C HIS A 276 -10.88 9.23 -6.69
N GLY A 277 -10.88 7.92 -6.84
CA GLY A 277 -9.70 7.11 -6.53
C GLY A 277 -9.94 6.10 -5.41
N PRO A 278 -8.89 5.41 -4.97
CA PRO A 278 -8.99 4.45 -3.88
C PRO A 278 -9.13 5.14 -2.52
N ILE A 279 -9.86 4.48 -1.62
CA ILE A 279 -9.89 4.78 -0.20
C ILE A 279 -9.77 3.47 0.58
N GLN A 280 -8.88 3.43 1.54
CA GLN A 280 -8.76 2.37 2.52
C GLN A 280 -9.02 2.95 3.91
N VAL A 281 -9.90 2.32 4.67
CA VAL A 281 -10.00 2.55 6.11
C VAL A 281 -9.29 1.42 6.83
N THR A 282 -8.45 1.74 7.80
CA THR A 282 -7.91 0.81 8.79
C THR A 282 -8.61 1.04 10.12
N ALA A 283 -9.09 -0.01 10.75
CA ALA A 283 -9.92 0.07 11.94
C ALA A 283 -9.63 -1.06 12.95
N ILE A 284 -9.97 -0.81 14.21
CA ILE A 284 -9.96 -1.79 15.29
C ILE A 284 -11.38 -1.92 15.85
N LYS A 285 -11.82 -3.15 16.11
CA LYS A 285 -13.14 -3.41 16.71
C LYS A 285 -13.05 -3.45 18.22
N ARG A 286 -13.87 -2.63 18.89
CA ARG A 286 -13.97 -2.61 20.37
C ARG A 286 -15.43 -2.43 20.78
N GLY A 287 -15.92 -3.28 21.68
CA GLY A 287 -17.31 -3.20 22.13
C GLY A 287 -18.33 -3.31 20.99
N GLY A 288 -18.08 -4.15 20.00
CA GLY A 288 -18.95 -4.35 18.84
C GLY A 288 -18.90 -3.27 17.77
N LYS A 289 -18.17 -2.17 17.97
CA LYS A 289 -18.02 -1.05 17.02
C LYS A 289 -16.63 -1.02 16.40
N TRP A 290 -16.55 -0.62 15.13
CA TRP A 290 -15.31 -0.32 14.47
C TRP A 290 -14.87 1.11 14.77
N TYR A 291 -13.60 1.33 15.10
CA TYR A 291 -12.98 2.63 15.32
C TYR A 291 -11.90 2.87 14.27
N VAL A 292 -11.97 4.01 13.59
CA VAL A 292 -10.98 4.38 12.56
C VAL A 292 -9.61 4.60 13.19
N ILE A 293 -8.59 3.93 12.67
CA ILE A 293 -7.20 4.15 13.02
C ILE A 293 -6.54 5.13 12.04
N GLU A 294 -6.83 4.97 10.76
CA GLU A 294 -6.37 5.85 9.69
C GLU A 294 -7.16 5.62 8.40
N TYR A 295 -7.15 6.62 7.53
CA TYR A 295 -7.51 6.49 6.13
C TYR A 295 -6.26 6.55 5.26
N ASN A 296 -6.25 5.75 4.18
CA ASN A 296 -5.26 5.84 3.12
C ASN A 296 -6.00 6.03 1.78
N ILE A 297 -5.50 6.93 0.96
CA ILE A 297 -6.13 7.32 -0.32
C ILE A 297 -5.41 6.72 -1.53
N ARG A 298 -4.75 5.62 -1.32
CA ARG A 298 -3.95 4.89 -2.29
C ARG A 298 -4.14 3.38 -2.12
N ILE A 299 -3.84 2.62 -3.17
CA ILE A 299 -3.73 1.17 -3.03
C ILE A 299 -2.37 0.82 -2.42
N GLY A 300 -2.38 0.01 -1.34
CA GLY A 300 -1.15 -0.40 -0.65
C GLY A 300 -0.31 -1.39 -1.46
N VAL A 301 0.96 -1.53 -1.09
CA VAL A 301 1.91 -2.43 -1.77
C VAL A 301 1.57 -3.92 -1.59
N THR A 302 0.83 -4.27 -0.55
CA THR A 302 0.39 -5.65 -0.29
C THR A 302 -0.98 -5.95 -0.90
N SER A 303 -1.98 -5.12 -0.60
CA SER A 303 -3.38 -5.36 -1.01
C SER A 303 -3.65 -4.93 -2.45
N GLY A 304 -3.08 -3.81 -2.90
CA GLY A 304 -3.36 -3.23 -4.21
C GLY A 304 -3.12 -4.17 -5.40
N PRO A 305 -1.94 -4.79 -5.49
CA PRO A 305 -1.66 -5.75 -6.57
C PRO A 305 -2.60 -6.96 -6.54
N MET A 306 -2.94 -7.46 -5.35
CA MET A 306 -3.91 -8.57 -5.20
C MET A 306 -5.29 -8.16 -5.71
N ILE A 307 -5.75 -6.94 -5.39
CA ILE A 307 -7.03 -6.40 -5.85
C ILE A 307 -7.05 -6.35 -7.37
N LEU A 308 -6.03 -5.74 -7.99
CA LEU A 308 -5.97 -5.62 -9.46
C LEU A 308 -5.94 -6.98 -10.15
N ARG A 309 -5.24 -7.97 -9.56
CA ARG A 309 -5.24 -9.37 -10.07
C ARG A 309 -6.59 -10.07 -9.91
N MET A 310 -7.41 -9.67 -8.94
CA MET A 310 -8.75 -10.22 -8.75
C MET A 310 -9.80 -9.62 -9.71
N LEU A 311 -9.55 -8.43 -10.26
CA LEU A 311 -10.45 -7.78 -11.21
C LEU A 311 -10.38 -8.45 -12.59
N LYS A 312 -11.51 -8.53 -13.29
CA LYS A 312 -11.56 -8.98 -14.68
C LYS A 312 -10.97 -7.95 -15.64
N ASN A 313 -11.28 -6.67 -15.40
CA ASN A 313 -10.89 -5.54 -16.24
C ASN A 313 -10.13 -4.48 -15.42
N PRO A 314 -8.90 -4.75 -14.90
CA PRO A 314 -8.19 -3.83 -14.04
C PRO A 314 -7.83 -2.51 -14.75
N VAL A 315 -7.47 -2.54 -16.04
CA VAL A 315 -7.14 -1.34 -16.83
C VAL A 315 -8.34 -0.42 -16.95
N GLU A 316 -9.49 -0.93 -17.34
CA GLU A 316 -10.72 -0.17 -17.47
C GLU A 316 -11.16 0.38 -16.09
N THR A 317 -11.07 -0.44 -15.04
CA THR A 317 -11.41 -0.03 -13.67
C THR A 317 -10.55 1.16 -13.23
N VAL A 318 -9.24 1.09 -13.41
CA VAL A 318 -8.33 2.20 -13.10
C VAL A 318 -8.69 3.44 -13.93
N LEU A 319 -8.80 3.31 -15.24
CA LEU A 319 -9.05 4.44 -16.14
C LEU A 319 -10.39 5.13 -15.84
N ARG A 320 -11.46 4.38 -15.64
CA ARG A 320 -12.77 4.96 -15.29
C ARG A 320 -12.76 5.66 -13.94
N THR A 321 -12.06 5.08 -12.96
CA THR A 321 -11.89 5.70 -11.63
C THR A 321 -11.14 7.03 -11.73
N THR A 322 -10.04 7.10 -12.48
CA THR A 322 -9.27 8.35 -12.66
C THR A 322 -10.08 9.44 -13.37
N GLN A 323 -11.03 9.05 -14.22
CA GLN A 323 -11.92 9.94 -14.94
C GLN A 323 -13.20 10.30 -14.16
N ASN A 324 -13.33 9.80 -12.92
CA ASN A 324 -14.52 9.96 -12.08
C ASN A 324 -15.83 9.54 -12.79
N LYS A 325 -15.78 8.49 -13.60
CA LYS A 325 -16.92 7.96 -14.34
C LYS A 325 -17.63 6.87 -13.55
N LYS A 326 -18.93 6.63 -13.90
CA LYS A 326 -19.67 5.50 -13.34
C LYS A 326 -18.87 4.20 -13.47
N LEU A 327 -18.75 3.45 -12.39
CA LEU A 327 -17.92 2.25 -12.26
C LEU A 327 -18.80 1.05 -11.87
N ALA A 328 -18.44 -0.12 -12.37
CA ALA A 328 -18.97 -1.40 -11.92
C ALA A 328 -17.81 -2.41 -11.88
N PRO A 329 -17.04 -2.46 -10.77
CA PRO A 329 -15.89 -3.36 -10.68
C PRO A 329 -16.35 -4.82 -10.75
N GLU A 330 -15.82 -5.57 -11.71
CA GLU A 330 -16.10 -6.98 -11.84
C GLU A 330 -14.93 -7.82 -11.36
N PHE A 331 -15.22 -8.76 -10.46
CA PHE A 331 -14.23 -9.71 -9.96
C PHE A 331 -14.23 -11.01 -10.73
N SER A 332 -13.04 -11.59 -10.88
CA SER A 332 -12.88 -12.98 -11.30
C SER A 332 -13.57 -13.92 -10.31
N SER A 333 -14.27 -14.92 -10.82
CA SER A 333 -14.87 -15.99 -10.00
C SER A 333 -13.83 -16.97 -9.43
N LYS A 334 -12.61 -16.98 -10.00
CA LYS A 334 -11.54 -17.94 -9.64
C LYS A 334 -10.96 -17.71 -8.25
N PHE A 335 -11.00 -16.48 -7.76
CA PHE A 335 -10.32 -16.10 -6.53
C PHE A 335 -11.27 -15.40 -5.58
N LYS A 336 -11.20 -15.78 -4.30
CA LYS A 336 -11.90 -15.11 -3.22
C LYS A 336 -10.94 -14.49 -2.21
N PHE A 337 -9.78 -15.10 -2.01
CA PHE A 337 -8.78 -14.68 -1.03
C PHE A 337 -7.42 -14.45 -1.66
N GLY A 338 -6.63 -13.59 -1.02
CA GLY A 338 -5.24 -13.36 -1.36
C GLY A 338 -4.35 -13.33 -0.11
N CYS A 339 -3.11 -13.79 -0.29
CA CYS A 339 -2.06 -13.72 0.71
C CYS A 339 -0.81 -13.13 0.08
N SER A 340 -0.24 -12.11 0.74
CA SER A 340 1.04 -11.50 0.42
C SER A 340 2.03 -11.80 1.53
N LEU A 341 3.24 -12.24 1.17
CA LEU A 341 4.36 -12.43 2.07
C LEU A 341 5.55 -11.64 1.55
N THR A 342 6.20 -10.88 2.43
CA THR A 342 7.42 -10.14 2.08
C THR A 342 8.66 -10.90 2.50
N LEU A 343 9.58 -11.13 1.56
CA LEU A 343 10.95 -11.52 1.85
C LEU A 343 11.74 -10.25 2.18
N ALA A 344 12.10 -10.09 3.45
CA ALA A 344 12.87 -8.97 3.94
C ALA A 344 14.37 -9.28 3.88
N GLY A 345 15.16 -8.28 3.51
CA GLY A 345 16.62 -8.39 3.42
C GLY A 345 17.31 -8.04 4.72
N TYR A 346 18.63 -8.19 4.69
CA TYR A 346 19.50 -7.94 5.82
C TYR A 346 19.26 -6.55 6.45
N GLY A 347 19.08 -6.55 7.77
CA GLY A 347 18.91 -5.33 8.57
C GLY A 347 17.55 -4.63 8.49
N TYR A 348 16.63 -5.05 7.60
CA TYR A 348 15.30 -4.46 7.52
C TYR A 348 14.44 -4.87 8.74
N PRO A 349 13.66 -3.98 9.33
CA PRO A 349 13.47 -2.56 9.03
C PRO A 349 14.37 -1.62 9.88
N PHE A 350 15.31 -2.15 10.65
CA PHE A 350 16.11 -1.39 11.62
C PHE A 350 17.22 -0.56 10.99
N SER A 351 17.80 -1.03 9.88
CA SER A 351 18.88 -0.34 9.18
C SER A 351 18.38 0.30 7.90
N GLN A 352 18.70 1.57 7.71
CA GLN A 352 18.49 2.30 6.45
C GLN A 352 19.74 2.26 5.56
N VAL A 353 20.85 1.71 6.05
CA VAL A 353 22.08 1.55 5.28
C VAL A 353 21.90 0.41 4.29
N ARG A 354 22.28 0.63 3.04
CA ARG A 354 22.34 -0.45 2.03
C ARG A 354 23.22 -1.57 2.57
N GLY A 355 22.61 -2.74 2.76
CA GLY A 355 23.33 -3.93 3.16
C GLY A 355 24.21 -4.47 2.02
N PRO A 356 25.03 -5.49 2.28
CA PRO A 356 25.78 -6.19 1.24
C PRO A 356 24.82 -6.80 0.23
N GLN A 357 25.28 -6.88 -1.03
CA GLN A 357 24.54 -7.55 -2.10
C GLN A 357 24.72 -9.06 -1.97
N PHE A 358 23.63 -9.77 -1.86
CA PHE A 358 23.64 -11.23 -1.80
C PHE A 358 23.00 -11.82 -3.05
N PRO A 359 23.58 -12.90 -3.63
CA PRO A 359 22.95 -13.65 -4.71
C PRO A 359 21.57 -14.17 -4.28
N ILE A 360 20.63 -14.17 -5.23
CA ILE A 360 19.29 -14.72 -5.04
C ILE A 360 19.25 -16.09 -5.71
N ASP A 361 19.21 -17.17 -4.91
CA ASP A 361 19.01 -18.53 -5.39
C ASP A 361 17.50 -18.84 -5.47
N ILE A 362 17.05 -19.28 -6.65
CA ILE A 362 15.62 -19.60 -6.91
C ILE A 362 15.51 -21.11 -7.12
N ARG A 363 14.85 -21.81 -6.19
CA ARG A 363 14.68 -23.25 -6.19
C ARG A 363 13.34 -23.68 -6.77
N GLY A 364 13.28 -23.83 -8.07
CA GLY A 364 12.11 -24.30 -8.80
C GLY A 364 11.25 -23.20 -9.39
N LYS A 365 10.14 -23.58 -10.03
CA LYS A 365 9.22 -22.66 -10.69
C LYS A 365 8.18 -22.12 -9.68
N PHE A 366 7.82 -20.84 -9.82
CA PHE A 366 6.72 -20.25 -9.08
C PHE A 366 5.38 -20.57 -9.74
N ASP A 367 4.35 -20.80 -8.94
CA ASP A 367 2.95 -20.96 -9.38
C ASP A 367 2.07 -19.78 -8.92
N CYS A 368 2.72 -18.70 -8.47
CA CYS A 368 2.11 -17.47 -8.04
C CYS A 368 2.96 -16.27 -8.46
N ASP A 369 2.47 -15.06 -8.22
CA ASP A 369 3.23 -13.84 -8.54
C ASP A 369 4.39 -13.63 -7.55
N VAL A 370 5.56 -13.25 -8.07
CA VAL A 370 6.72 -12.83 -7.30
C VAL A 370 7.15 -11.45 -7.81
N TRP A 371 6.95 -10.43 -6.98
CA TRP A 371 7.25 -9.06 -7.36
C TRP A 371 8.48 -8.55 -6.64
N TRP A 372 9.52 -8.32 -7.43
CA TRP A 372 10.81 -7.88 -6.96
C TRP A 372 10.76 -6.44 -6.43
N ASN A 373 11.55 -6.16 -5.39
CA ASN A 373 11.69 -4.82 -4.80
C ASN A 373 13.15 -4.36 -4.83
N GLY A 374 13.91 -4.62 -3.81
CA GLY A 374 15.32 -4.25 -3.70
C GLY A 374 16.21 -5.32 -4.34
N VAL A 375 16.19 -5.40 -5.67
CA VAL A 375 17.00 -6.33 -6.45
C VAL A 375 17.67 -5.62 -7.62
N ALA A 376 18.79 -6.15 -8.07
CA ALA A 376 19.52 -5.73 -9.25
C ALA A 376 20.05 -6.96 -10.01
N ARG A 377 20.70 -6.74 -11.14
CA ARG A 377 21.58 -7.74 -11.77
C ARG A 377 23.03 -7.38 -11.50
N ASP A 378 23.84 -8.39 -11.18
CA ASP A 378 25.29 -8.25 -11.11
C ASP A 378 25.92 -8.21 -12.52
N ASN A 379 27.26 -8.13 -12.56
CA ASN A 379 27.99 -8.10 -13.83
C ASN A 379 27.82 -9.37 -14.67
N ASP A 380 27.49 -10.49 -14.03
CA ASP A 380 27.20 -11.78 -14.69
C ASP A 380 25.73 -11.93 -15.11
N GLY A 381 24.90 -10.90 -14.84
CA GLY A 381 23.46 -10.89 -15.12
C GLY A 381 22.61 -11.67 -14.13
N LYS A 382 23.19 -12.15 -13.01
CA LYS A 382 22.47 -12.86 -11.94
C LYS A 382 21.72 -11.89 -11.06
N LEU A 383 20.59 -12.32 -10.51
CA LEU A 383 19.83 -11.52 -9.54
C LEU A 383 20.58 -11.46 -8.20
N VAL A 384 20.71 -10.24 -7.68
CA VAL A 384 21.26 -9.96 -6.35
C VAL A 384 20.32 -9.08 -5.56
N SER A 385 20.24 -9.29 -4.25
CA SER A 385 19.52 -8.40 -3.34
C SER A 385 20.32 -7.12 -3.13
N THR A 386 19.65 -5.98 -3.07
CA THR A 386 20.26 -4.67 -2.76
C THR A 386 19.91 -4.19 -1.35
N GLY A 387 19.43 -5.11 -0.49
CA GLY A 387 18.99 -4.82 0.88
C GLY A 387 17.51 -4.52 1.00
N HIS A 388 17.06 -4.14 2.20
CA HIS A 388 15.65 -3.80 2.49
C HIS A 388 14.65 -4.94 2.21
N ARG A 389 13.54 -4.64 1.52
CA ARG A 389 12.60 -5.65 1.03
C ARG A 389 13.15 -6.22 -0.27
N ILE A 390 13.16 -7.53 -0.42
CA ILE A 390 13.70 -8.21 -1.61
C ILE A 390 12.58 -8.50 -2.61
N ALA A 391 11.50 -9.12 -2.13
CA ALA A 391 10.37 -9.49 -2.96
C ALA A 391 9.07 -9.57 -2.15
N ASP A 392 7.95 -9.37 -2.82
CA ASP A 392 6.62 -9.72 -2.33
C ASP A 392 6.11 -10.93 -3.12
N VAL A 393 5.78 -12.01 -2.39
CA VAL A 393 5.23 -13.25 -2.95
C VAL A 393 3.73 -13.26 -2.71
N ILE A 394 2.97 -13.32 -3.79
CA ILE A 394 1.52 -13.11 -3.76
C ILE A 394 0.79 -14.32 -4.33
N ALA A 395 -0.06 -14.93 -3.54
CA ALA A 395 -0.91 -16.03 -3.98
C ALA A 395 -2.39 -15.70 -3.82
N LEU A 396 -3.16 -15.96 -4.87
CA LEU A 396 -4.62 -15.86 -4.86
C LEU A 396 -5.22 -17.27 -4.81
N GLY A 397 -6.35 -17.43 -4.12
CA GLY A 397 -7.01 -18.72 -3.98
C GLY A 397 -8.51 -18.65 -3.74
N PRO A 398 -9.22 -19.76 -3.91
CA PRO A 398 -10.65 -19.85 -3.60
C PRO A 398 -10.93 -19.85 -2.09
N THR A 399 -9.96 -20.24 -1.26
CA THR A 399 -10.04 -20.22 0.20
C THR A 399 -8.81 -19.52 0.79
N LEU A 400 -8.94 -18.96 1.99
CA LEU A 400 -7.84 -18.31 2.69
C LEU A 400 -6.68 -19.29 2.93
N LYS A 401 -6.99 -20.52 3.38
CA LYS A 401 -6.01 -21.59 3.60
C LYS A 401 -5.21 -21.90 2.32
N ASN A 402 -5.89 -21.94 1.17
CA ASN A 402 -5.22 -22.20 -0.11
C ASN A 402 -4.27 -21.05 -0.50
N ALA A 403 -4.72 -19.79 -0.37
CA ALA A 403 -3.88 -18.63 -0.67
C ALA A 403 -2.64 -18.59 0.22
N ILE A 404 -2.79 -18.81 1.54
CA ILE A 404 -1.69 -18.84 2.51
C ILE A 404 -0.71 -19.97 2.19
N ALA A 405 -1.20 -21.20 2.02
CA ALA A 405 -0.34 -22.36 1.75
C ALA A 405 0.49 -22.16 0.47
N ARG A 406 -0.10 -21.63 -0.60
CA ARG A 406 0.60 -21.33 -1.86
C ARG A 406 1.64 -20.23 -1.69
N ALA A 407 1.32 -19.14 -0.98
CA ALA A 407 2.28 -18.07 -0.72
C ALA A 407 3.52 -18.61 0.01
N TYR A 408 3.33 -19.40 1.08
CA TYR A 408 4.43 -20.01 1.82
C TYR A 408 5.22 -21.04 1.01
N ALA A 409 4.56 -21.86 0.19
CA ALA A 409 5.24 -22.81 -0.68
C ALA A 409 6.17 -22.10 -1.67
N ASN A 410 5.79 -20.92 -2.14
CA ASN A 410 6.56 -20.17 -3.12
C ASN A 410 7.68 -19.31 -2.48
N ILE A 411 7.42 -18.64 -1.36
CA ILE A 411 8.46 -17.81 -0.72
C ILE A 411 9.64 -18.67 -0.25
N ARG A 412 9.42 -19.92 0.15
CA ARG A 412 10.46 -20.87 0.54
C ARG A 412 11.37 -21.29 -0.62
N LYS A 413 11.00 -21.03 -1.87
CA LYS A 413 11.85 -21.25 -3.06
C LYS A 413 12.92 -20.17 -3.21
N LEU A 414 12.77 -19.03 -2.54
CA LEU A 414 13.74 -17.95 -2.53
C LEU A 414 14.74 -18.14 -1.41
N ARG A 415 16.04 -18.16 -1.74
CA ARG A 415 17.14 -18.27 -0.80
C ARG A 415 18.07 -17.08 -0.97
N VAL A 416 18.17 -16.28 0.08
CA VAL A 416 19.05 -15.11 0.12
C VAL A 416 19.65 -15.05 1.52
N LEU A 417 20.97 -14.94 1.60
CA LEU A 417 21.67 -14.87 2.89
C LEU A 417 21.19 -13.66 3.71
N GLY A 418 20.92 -13.87 4.99
CA GLY A 418 20.46 -12.82 5.90
C GLY A 418 19.02 -12.35 5.65
N SER A 419 18.27 -13.00 4.76
CA SER A 419 16.86 -12.69 4.56
C SER A 419 15.96 -13.44 5.54
N TYR A 420 14.78 -12.87 5.78
CA TYR A 420 13.73 -13.49 6.57
C TYR A 420 12.33 -13.15 6.01
N PHE A 421 11.33 -13.88 6.42
CA PHE A 421 9.92 -13.58 6.24
C PHE A 421 9.13 -14.06 7.45
N ARG A 422 7.97 -13.44 7.70
CA ARG A 422 7.07 -13.86 8.78
C ARG A 422 6.44 -15.21 8.46
N THR A 423 6.41 -16.11 9.44
CA THR A 423 5.83 -17.46 9.31
C THR A 423 4.45 -17.58 9.95
N ASP A 424 3.97 -16.52 10.61
CA ASP A 424 2.71 -16.45 11.37
C ASP A 424 1.56 -15.75 10.61
N ILE A 425 1.75 -15.41 9.34
CA ILE A 425 0.70 -14.76 8.53
C ILE A 425 -0.45 -15.73 8.33
N GLY A 426 -1.63 -15.36 8.84
CA GLY A 426 -2.84 -16.19 8.76
C GLY A 426 -3.08 -17.11 9.94
N GLU A 427 -2.28 -17.04 11.00
CA GLU A 427 -2.53 -17.77 12.25
C GLU A 427 -3.58 -17.10 13.15
N SER A 428 -3.80 -15.80 13.00
CA SER A 428 -4.85 -15.07 13.71
C SER A 428 -6.23 -15.31 13.10
N LEU A 429 -7.27 -15.11 13.92
CA LEU A 429 -8.67 -15.14 13.44
C LEU A 429 -8.89 -14.12 12.33
N TRP A 430 -9.67 -14.49 11.35
CA TRP A 430 -9.99 -13.67 10.17
C TRP A 430 -11.46 -13.28 10.13
N PRO A 431 -11.76 -11.99 9.87
CA PRO A 431 -10.87 -10.84 10.11
C PRO A 431 -10.70 -10.58 11.61
N PRO A 432 -9.67 -9.85 12.03
CA PRO A 432 -9.46 -9.54 13.43
C PRO A 432 -10.68 -8.85 14.05
N GLY A 433 -10.95 -9.17 15.33
CA GLY A 433 -12.08 -8.59 16.08
C GLY A 433 -13.45 -9.15 15.72
N THR A 434 -13.53 -10.31 15.06
CA THR A 434 -14.80 -10.99 14.74
C THR A 434 -15.28 -11.95 15.82
N VAL A 435 -14.64 -11.99 16.98
CA VAL A 435 -15.09 -12.74 18.18
C VAL A 435 -15.82 -11.81 19.12
#